data_2ad9a1e6c0123ee1e9e9eeae781bb009
#
_entry.id   2ad9a1e6c0123ee1e9e9eeae781bb009
#
_cell.length_a   1.000
_cell.length_b   1.000
_cell.length_c   1.000
_cell.angle_alpha   90.00
_cell.angle_beta   90.00
_cell.angle_gamma   90.00
#
_symmetry.space_group_name_H-M   'P 1'
#
loop_
_entity.id
_entity.type
_entity.pdbx_description
1 polymer ?
#
loop_
_entity_poly.entity_id
_entity_poly.type
_entity_poly.pdbx_seq_one_letter_code
_entity_poly.pdbx_strand_id
1 'polypeptide(L)'
;MKIEAVTVCVGYSGELREAIPHNLPHLDRWLIVTDARDDETKEVCRRHNLEFLATDDFYRGGARFDKARGVDRGLQLLSHDDWVLHLDADIVLPPHARHTLRAADLDPRSIYGCDRVMVRGYERWQRLQASGFLQRVSRSHHHNVCFPGGFEVGARWADPHHGYVPIGFFQLFHHDAALRLGTRTRRYPNSGHSDAARTDVQFALLWDRSHRQLIPELVVLHLESEGGSVGANWSGRTTRPFGPPAEARGACPPPCS
;
A
#
# COMPACT_ATOMS: atom_id res chain seq x y z
N MET A 1 -4.06 -18.58 8.83
CA MET A 1 -4.18 -17.39 7.97
C MET A 1 -2.83 -17.13 7.31
N LYS A 2 -2.78 -17.30 6.03
CA LYS A 2 -1.66 -16.93 5.15
C LYS A 2 -2.04 -15.63 4.44
N ILE A 3 -1.10 -14.71 4.28
CA ILE A 3 -1.32 -13.43 3.63
C ILE A 3 -0.30 -13.28 2.52
N GLU A 4 -0.77 -13.25 1.27
CA GLU A 4 0.04 -12.89 0.12
C GLU A 4 -0.29 -11.47 -0.32
N ALA A 5 0.73 -10.65 -0.51
CA ALA A 5 0.54 -9.26 -0.89
C ALA A 5 1.00 -8.96 -2.32
N VAL A 6 0.30 -8.04 -2.96
CA VAL A 6 0.71 -7.40 -4.20
C VAL A 6 0.84 -5.90 -3.99
N THR A 7 1.94 -5.33 -4.48
CA THR A 7 2.21 -3.90 -4.45
C THR A 7 2.63 -3.43 -5.83
N VAL A 8 1.99 -2.39 -6.35
CA VAL A 8 2.50 -1.66 -7.52
C VAL A 8 3.46 -0.57 -7.03
N CYS A 9 4.68 -0.61 -7.52
CA CYS A 9 5.72 0.37 -7.18
C CYS A 9 6.40 0.86 -8.44
N VAL A 10 6.13 2.10 -8.84
CA VAL A 10 6.78 2.77 -9.98
C VAL A 10 7.21 4.17 -9.56
N GLY A 11 8.52 4.39 -9.46
CA GLY A 11 9.09 5.64 -8.96
C GLY A 11 8.91 5.88 -7.46
N TYR A 12 8.62 4.84 -6.67
CA TYR A 12 8.44 4.86 -5.21
C TYR A 12 9.47 4.00 -4.48
N SER A 13 10.64 3.82 -5.08
CA SER A 13 11.74 3.00 -4.52
C SER A 13 12.18 3.45 -3.13
N GLY A 14 12.10 4.75 -2.83
CA GLY A 14 12.45 5.32 -1.53
C GLY A 14 11.49 4.88 -0.44
N GLU A 15 10.18 5.05 -0.64
CA GLU A 15 9.13 4.63 0.28
C GLU A 15 9.14 3.12 0.46
N LEU A 16 9.24 2.36 -0.63
CA LEU A 16 9.31 0.91 -0.59
C LEU A 16 10.48 0.43 0.29
N ARG A 17 11.68 1.03 0.13
CA ARG A 17 12.85 0.70 0.94
C ARG A 17 12.60 0.85 2.43
N GLU A 18 11.93 1.94 2.80
CA GLU A 18 11.58 2.20 4.20
C GLU A 18 10.49 1.28 4.72
N ALA A 19 9.53 0.88 3.88
CA ALA A 19 8.42 0.01 4.26
C ALA A 19 8.84 -1.47 4.41
N ILE A 20 9.80 -1.96 3.63
CA ILE A 20 10.20 -3.36 3.57
C ILE A 20 10.49 -3.98 4.94
N PRO A 21 11.36 -3.44 5.80
CA PRO A 21 11.72 -4.08 7.07
C PRO A 21 10.53 -4.19 8.03
N HIS A 22 9.54 -3.32 7.87
CA HIS A 22 8.33 -3.32 8.69
C HIS A 22 7.26 -4.27 8.16
N ASN A 23 7.14 -4.42 6.84
CA ASN A 23 6.06 -5.18 6.22
C ASN A 23 6.37 -6.67 6.06
N LEU A 24 7.62 -7.02 5.73
CA LEU A 24 8.04 -8.42 5.52
C LEU A 24 7.64 -9.38 6.66
N PRO A 25 7.75 -9.03 7.95
CA PRO A 25 7.38 -9.94 9.03
C PRO A 25 5.88 -10.31 9.07
N HIS A 26 5.06 -9.55 8.36
CA HIS A 26 3.60 -9.72 8.37
C HIS A 26 3.05 -10.49 7.17
N LEU A 27 3.85 -10.69 6.13
CA LEU A 27 3.45 -11.28 4.86
C LEU A 27 4.11 -12.65 4.66
N ASP A 28 3.37 -13.60 4.12
CA ASP A 28 3.90 -14.91 3.77
C ASP A 28 4.53 -14.91 2.37
N ARG A 29 4.07 -14.00 1.52
CA ARG A 29 4.64 -13.68 0.21
C ARG A 29 4.37 -12.21 -0.11
N TRP A 30 5.32 -11.53 -0.70
CA TRP A 30 5.14 -10.15 -1.14
C TRP A 30 5.68 -9.98 -2.56
N LEU A 31 4.79 -9.76 -3.53
CA LEU A 31 5.10 -9.53 -4.93
C LEU A 31 5.03 -8.03 -5.24
N ILE A 32 6.13 -7.49 -5.74
CA ILE A 32 6.21 -6.12 -6.24
C ILE A 32 6.02 -6.12 -7.76
N VAL A 33 5.09 -5.30 -8.26
CA VAL A 33 4.93 -5.08 -9.70
C VAL A 33 5.45 -3.70 -10.05
N THR A 34 6.41 -3.65 -10.97
CA THR A 34 7.08 -2.41 -11.34
C THR A 34 7.18 -2.23 -12.85
N ASP A 35 7.47 -1.02 -13.31
CA ASP A 35 7.76 -0.75 -14.74
C ASP A 35 9.11 -1.37 -15.13
N ALA A 36 9.19 -1.89 -16.34
CA ALA A 36 10.42 -2.50 -16.86
C ALA A 36 11.60 -1.52 -16.87
N ARG A 37 11.33 -0.21 -16.92
CA ARG A 37 12.32 0.88 -16.91
C ARG A 37 12.65 1.41 -15.51
N ASP A 38 11.95 0.96 -14.46
CA ASP A 38 12.20 1.38 -13.07
C ASP A 38 13.33 0.56 -12.44
N ASP A 39 14.57 0.89 -12.79
CA ASP A 39 15.76 0.19 -12.28
C ASP A 39 15.95 0.37 -10.77
N GLU A 40 15.54 1.50 -10.21
CA GLU A 40 15.67 1.76 -8.77
C GLU A 40 14.79 0.82 -7.95
N THR A 41 13.53 0.64 -8.33
CA THR A 41 12.62 -0.30 -7.65
C THR A 41 13.13 -1.74 -7.79
N LYS A 42 13.59 -2.15 -8.99
CA LYS A 42 14.16 -3.49 -9.21
C LYS A 42 15.39 -3.73 -8.32
N GLU A 43 16.26 -2.72 -8.17
CA GLU A 43 17.44 -2.83 -7.32
C GLU A 43 17.07 -2.94 -5.83
N VAL A 44 16.08 -2.18 -5.35
CA VAL A 44 15.55 -2.32 -3.99
C VAL A 44 15.03 -3.74 -3.77
N CYS A 45 14.25 -4.29 -4.70
CA CYS A 45 13.74 -5.66 -4.60
C CYS A 45 14.87 -6.69 -4.52
N ARG A 46 15.90 -6.60 -5.36
CA ARG A 46 17.06 -7.52 -5.34
C ARG A 46 17.80 -7.47 -4.00
N ARG A 47 18.09 -6.27 -3.48
CA ARG A 47 18.79 -6.10 -2.20
C ARG A 47 18.06 -6.72 -1.01
N HIS A 48 16.74 -6.75 -1.06
CA HIS A 48 15.90 -7.29 0.01
C HIS A 48 15.35 -8.69 -0.28
N ASN A 49 15.81 -9.35 -1.36
CA ASN A 49 15.31 -10.65 -1.83
C ASN A 49 13.78 -10.69 -2.00
N LEU A 50 13.19 -9.59 -2.45
CA LEU A 50 11.77 -9.51 -2.77
C LEU A 50 11.51 -10.04 -4.19
N GLU A 51 10.44 -10.80 -4.31
CA GLU A 51 9.92 -11.19 -5.63
C GLU A 51 9.37 -9.96 -6.35
N PHE A 52 9.69 -9.81 -7.63
CA PHE A 52 9.12 -8.73 -8.43
C PHE A 52 8.81 -9.16 -9.87
N LEU A 53 7.78 -8.53 -10.42
CA LEU A 53 7.40 -8.59 -11.84
C LEU A 53 7.69 -7.22 -12.46
N ALA A 54 8.58 -7.16 -13.45
CA ALA A 54 8.78 -5.98 -14.28
C ALA A 54 7.93 -6.10 -15.55
N THR A 55 7.16 -5.06 -15.91
CA THR A 55 6.24 -5.07 -17.05
C THR A 55 6.15 -3.72 -17.73
N ASP A 56 5.86 -3.72 -19.03
CA ASP A 56 5.60 -2.51 -19.83
C ASP A 56 4.11 -2.14 -19.87
N ASP A 57 3.28 -2.82 -19.11
CA ASP A 57 1.82 -2.71 -19.20
C ASP A 57 1.25 -1.38 -18.69
N PHE A 58 1.97 -0.67 -17.81
CA PHE A 58 1.48 0.56 -17.15
C PHE A 58 1.12 1.70 -18.11
N TYR A 59 1.81 1.77 -19.25
CA TYR A 59 1.67 2.87 -20.23
C TYR A 59 1.14 2.39 -21.58
N ARG A 60 0.68 1.14 -21.64
CA ARG A 60 0.17 0.52 -22.86
C ARG A 60 -1.10 1.21 -23.37
N GLY A 61 -1.19 1.42 -24.69
CA GLY A 61 -2.35 2.05 -25.31
C GLY A 61 -2.50 3.54 -25.01
N GLY A 62 -1.41 4.23 -24.62
CA GLY A 62 -1.42 5.66 -24.32
C GLY A 62 -1.93 6.00 -22.90
N ALA A 63 -2.04 5.01 -22.02
CA ALA A 63 -2.36 5.25 -20.61
C ALA A 63 -1.29 6.13 -19.97
N ARG A 64 -1.69 7.02 -19.07
CA ARG A 64 -0.77 7.86 -18.29
C ARG A 64 -0.10 7.04 -17.19
N PHE A 65 -0.87 6.19 -16.51
CA PHE A 65 -0.38 5.23 -15.51
C PHE A 65 -1.49 4.25 -15.12
N ASP A 66 -1.56 3.11 -15.80
CA ASP A 66 -2.57 2.07 -15.53
C ASP A 66 -2.16 1.18 -14.34
N LYS A 67 -2.30 1.72 -13.12
CA LYS A 67 -2.02 0.99 -11.87
C LYS A 67 -2.86 -0.28 -11.76
N ALA A 68 -4.12 -0.23 -12.20
CA ALA A 68 -5.03 -1.36 -12.14
C ALA A 68 -4.49 -2.58 -12.88
N ARG A 69 -3.90 -2.36 -14.06
CA ARG A 69 -3.27 -3.45 -14.83
C ARG A 69 -2.08 -4.06 -14.11
N GLY A 70 -1.27 -3.22 -13.44
CA GLY A 70 -0.17 -3.71 -12.60
C GLY A 70 -0.66 -4.58 -11.45
N VAL A 71 -1.69 -4.13 -10.71
CA VAL A 71 -2.32 -4.91 -9.63
C VAL A 71 -2.86 -6.24 -10.17
N ASP A 72 -3.58 -6.19 -11.30
CA ASP A 72 -4.15 -7.37 -11.94
C ASP A 72 -3.10 -8.41 -12.33
N ARG A 73 -1.99 -7.97 -12.90
CA ARG A 73 -0.84 -8.83 -13.22
C ARG A 73 -0.26 -9.49 -11.97
N GLY A 74 -0.10 -8.73 -10.90
CA GLY A 74 0.40 -9.27 -9.64
C GLY A 74 -0.55 -10.28 -9.03
N LEU A 75 -1.85 -9.97 -8.99
CA LEU A 75 -2.89 -10.87 -8.48
C LEU A 75 -2.90 -12.22 -9.20
N GLN A 76 -2.63 -12.27 -10.50
CA GLN A 76 -2.59 -13.51 -11.28
C GLN A 76 -1.42 -14.43 -10.90
N LEU A 77 -0.38 -13.91 -10.25
CA LEU A 77 0.81 -14.66 -9.86
C LEU A 77 0.78 -15.13 -8.40
N LEU A 78 -0.17 -14.66 -7.61
CA LEU A 78 -0.34 -15.14 -6.23
C LEU A 78 -0.93 -16.56 -6.21
N SER A 79 -0.70 -17.30 -5.12
CA SER A 79 -1.15 -18.70 -5.00
C SER A 79 -2.66 -18.83 -4.83
N HIS A 80 -3.30 -17.79 -4.36
CA HIS A 80 -4.75 -17.77 -4.09
C HIS A 80 -5.24 -18.81 -3.07
N ASP A 81 -4.43 -19.10 -2.07
CA ASP A 81 -4.76 -20.14 -1.10
C ASP A 81 -5.56 -19.63 0.10
N ASP A 82 -5.44 -18.33 0.44
CA ASP A 82 -6.03 -17.77 1.66
C ASP A 82 -6.32 -16.26 1.46
N TRP A 83 -5.66 -15.37 2.20
CA TRP A 83 -5.89 -13.92 2.14
C TRP A 83 -4.95 -13.22 1.18
N VAL A 84 -5.52 -12.29 0.43
CA VAL A 84 -4.82 -11.43 -0.53
C VAL A 84 -4.84 -10.00 -0.03
N LEU A 85 -3.70 -9.35 -0.02
CA LEU A 85 -3.54 -7.94 0.36
C LEU A 85 -3.03 -7.12 -0.83
N HIS A 86 -3.85 -6.20 -1.32
CA HIS A 86 -3.34 -5.09 -2.12
C HIS A 86 -2.83 -4.01 -1.18
N LEU A 87 -1.54 -3.71 -1.25
CA LEU A 87 -0.83 -2.78 -0.37
C LEU A 87 -0.05 -1.77 -1.20
N ASP A 88 -0.21 -0.47 -0.94
CA ASP A 88 0.61 0.55 -1.61
C ASP A 88 2.06 0.53 -1.12
N ALA A 89 2.99 0.97 -1.97
CA ALA A 89 4.44 0.90 -1.73
C ALA A 89 4.93 1.81 -0.58
N ASP A 90 4.13 2.80 -0.23
CA ASP A 90 4.36 3.82 0.78
C ASP A 90 3.65 3.54 2.12
N ILE A 91 3.13 2.33 2.29
CA ILE A 91 2.45 1.91 3.52
C ILE A 91 3.39 1.11 4.41
N VAL A 92 3.42 1.50 5.69
CA VAL A 92 4.17 0.81 6.74
C VAL A 92 3.18 0.17 7.72
N LEU A 93 3.26 -1.14 7.84
CA LEU A 93 2.47 -1.93 8.79
C LEU A 93 3.07 -1.80 10.20
N PRO A 94 2.24 -1.64 11.25
CA PRO A 94 2.74 -1.61 12.61
C PRO A 94 3.23 -3.00 13.07
N PRO A 95 4.13 -3.09 14.07
CA PRO A 95 4.71 -4.35 14.51
C PRO A 95 3.69 -5.43 14.94
N HIS A 96 2.51 -5.02 15.35
CA HIS A 96 1.43 -5.93 15.75
C HIS A 96 0.46 -6.29 14.62
N ALA A 97 0.68 -5.83 13.38
CA ALA A 97 -0.27 -5.99 12.27
C ALA A 97 -0.69 -7.46 12.07
N ARG A 98 0.25 -8.40 11.99
CA ARG A 98 -0.07 -9.84 11.80
C ARG A 98 -0.90 -10.40 12.96
N HIS A 99 -0.60 -9.99 14.18
CA HIS A 99 -1.38 -10.40 15.36
C HIS A 99 -2.80 -9.84 15.28
N THR A 100 -2.95 -8.55 14.99
CA THR A 100 -4.24 -7.88 14.83
C THR A 100 -5.08 -8.56 13.75
N LEU A 101 -4.51 -8.84 12.59
CA LEU A 101 -5.21 -9.49 11.48
C LEU A 101 -5.65 -10.92 11.83
N ARG A 102 -4.84 -11.66 12.59
CA ARG A 102 -5.20 -13.02 13.05
C ARG A 102 -6.25 -13.03 14.14
N ALA A 103 -6.27 -12.00 14.99
CA ALA A 103 -7.24 -11.87 16.08
C ALA A 103 -8.59 -11.29 15.61
N ALA A 104 -8.60 -10.63 14.45
CA ALA A 104 -9.82 -10.09 13.85
C ALA A 104 -10.71 -11.24 13.35
N ASP A 105 -12.02 -11.15 13.64
CA ASP A 105 -13.03 -12.07 13.11
C ASP A 105 -13.34 -11.69 11.65
N LEU A 106 -12.47 -12.13 10.74
CA LEU A 106 -12.56 -11.78 9.33
C LEU A 106 -13.49 -12.75 8.59
N ASP A 107 -14.58 -12.20 8.04
CA ASP A 107 -15.47 -12.93 7.13
C ASP A 107 -14.84 -13.05 5.73
N PRO A 108 -14.57 -14.27 5.22
CA PRO A 108 -14.02 -14.47 3.87
C PRO A 108 -14.85 -13.88 2.73
N ARG A 109 -16.11 -13.50 2.98
CA ARG A 109 -16.99 -12.85 1.99
C ARG A 109 -16.78 -11.33 1.93
N SER A 110 -15.95 -10.77 2.79
CA SER A 110 -15.78 -9.33 2.92
C SER A 110 -14.44 -8.82 2.37
N ILE A 111 -14.40 -7.54 2.02
CA ILE A 111 -13.19 -6.78 1.76
C ILE A 111 -12.96 -5.82 2.91
N TYR A 112 -11.72 -5.74 3.35
CA TYR A 112 -11.32 -4.98 4.52
C TYR A 112 -10.34 -3.87 4.15
N GLY A 113 -10.53 -2.72 4.78
CA GLY A 113 -9.54 -1.65 4.85
C GLY A 113 -9.14 -1.38 6.30
N CYS A 114 -8.28 -0.42 6.49
CA CYS A 114 -7.84 0.04 7.81
C CYS A 114 -7.74 1.56 7.85
N ASP A 115 -7.44 2.10 9.03
CA ASP A 115 -7.12 3.51 9.19
C ASP A 115 -5.64 3.77 8.92
N ARG A 116 -5.30 5.01 8.61
CA ARG A 116 -3.92 5.42 8.34
C ARG A 116 -3.57 6.74 8.98
N VAL A 117 -2.30 6.91 9.30
CA VAL A 117 -1.68 8.16 9.71
C VAL A 117 -0.71 8.61 8.64
N MET A 118 -0.84 9.85 8.20
CA MET A 118 0.00 10.43 7.16
C MET A 118 1.34 10.88 7.76
N VAL A 119 2.44 10.43 7.18
CA VAL A 119 3.81 10.82 7.55
C VAL A 119 4.42 11.58 6.39
N ARG A 120 4.39 12.91 6.48
CA ARG A 120 4.88 13.79 5.41
C ARG A 120 6.34 14.15 5.60
N GLY A 121 7.15 13.75 4.63
CA GLY A 121 8.58 14.02 4.56
C GLY A 121 9.46 13.03 5.30
N TYR A 122 10.63 12.80 4.72
CA TYR A 122 11.60 11.82 5.19
C TYR A 122 12.13 12.11 6.60
N GLU A 123 12.39 13.37 6.94
CA GLU A 123 12.86 13.75 8.29
C GLU A 123 11.82 13.42 9.39
N ARG A 124 10.53 13.58 9.08
CA ARG A 124 9.47 13.19 10.03
C ARG A 124 9.43 11.69 10.22
N TRP A 125 9.60 10.94 9.15
CA TRP A 125 9.71 9.50 9.21
C TRP A 125 10.87 9.06 10.12
N GLN A 126 12.05 9.63 9.92
CA GLN A 126 13.21 9.32 10.77
C GLN A 126 12.96 9.62 12.26
N ARG A 127 12.37 10.78 12.56
CA ARG A 127 12.00 11.14 13.95
C ARG A 127 10.99 10.17 14.55
N LEU A 128 10.04 9.72 13.73
CA LEU A 128 9.02 8.76 14.16
C LEU A 128 9.65 7.41 14.51
N GLN A 129 10.53 6.91 13.66
CA GLN A 129 11.29 5.68 13.94
C GLN A 129 12.09 5.79 15.23
N ALA A 130 12.85 6.87 15.40
CA ALA A 130 13.67 7.11 16.59
C ALA A 130 12.86 7.25 17.88
N SER A 131 11.60 7.69 17.80
CA SER A 131 10.74 7.89 18.97
C SER A 131 10.12 6.60 19.54
N GLY A 132 10.27 5.47 18.87
CA GLY A 132 9.58 4.23 19.22
C GLY A 132 8.06 4.29 19.03
N PHE A 133 7.55 5.26 18.26
CA PHE A 133 6.11 5.42 18.02
C PHE A 133 5.50 4.22 17.28
N LEU A 134 6.25 3.58 16.39
CA LEU A 134 5.78 2.43 15.62
C LEU A 134 5.26 1.29 16.51
N GLN A 135 5.88 1.09 17.68
CA GLN A 135 5.47 0.07 18.64
C GLN A 135 4.18 0.43 19.39
N ARG A 136 3.78 1.70 19.34
CA ARG A 136 2.66 2.25 20.11
C ARG A 136 1.49 2.70 19.23
N VAL A 137 1.64 2.70 17.90
CA VAL A 137 0.56 3.12 17.01
C VAL A 137 -0.65 2.19 17.17
N SER A 138 -1.81 2.76 17.42
CA SER A 138 -3.05 2.03 17.65
C SER A 138 -4.25 2.89 17.26
N ARG A 139 -5.45 2.31 17.29
CA ARG A 139 -6.69 3.03 17.01
C ARG A 139 -6.90 4.26 17.90
N SER A 140 -6.48 4.20 19.16
CA SER A 140 -6.58 5.35 20.07
C SER A 140 -5.82 6.57 19.54
N HIS A 141 -4.74 6.34 18.81
CA HIS A 141 -3.99 7.42 18.16
C HIS A 141 -4.71 8.00 16.93
N HIS A 142 -5.54 7.22 16.27
CA HIS A 142 -6.37 7.72 15.16
C HIS A 142 -7.47 8.67 15.63
N HIS A 143 -8.07 8.41 16.78
CA HIS A 143 -9.18 9.21 17.32
C HIS A 143 -8.74 10.33 18.26
N ASN A 144 -7.67 10.10 19.03
CA ASN A 144 -7.14 11.05 20.00
C ASN A 144 -5.84 11.64 19.45
N VAL A 145 -5.94 12.65 18.65
CA VAL A 145 -4.88 13.34 17.90
C VAL A 145 -3.80 13.95 18.83
N CYS A 146 -3.13 13.13 19.63
CA CYS A 146 -1.88 13.50 20.31
C CYS A 146 -0.68 12.92 19.56
N PHE A 147 -0.63 13.15 18.25
CA PHE A 147 0.58 12.85 17.49
C PHE A 147 1.64 13.92 17.80
N PRO A 148 2.91 13.52 17.91
CA PRO A 148 4.00 14.50 17.86
C PRO A 148 3.77 15.38 16.65
N GLY A 149 3.77 16.68 16.81
CA GLY A 149 3.27 17.66 15.84
C GLY A 149 3.62 17.35 14.38
N GLY A 150 2.65 17.43 13.52
CA GLY A 150 2.80 17.25 12.07
C GLY A 150 2.32 15.90 11.50
N PHE A 151 1.64 15.06 12.27
CA PHE A 151 0.95 13.89 11.74
C PHE A 151 -0.53 14.18 11.54
N GLU A 152 -1.05 13.77 10.41
CA GLU A 152 -2.46 13.91 10.06
C GLU A 152 -3.09 12.52 9.96
N VAL A 153 -4.32 12.42 10.42
CA VAL A 153 -5.14 11.23 10.18
C VAL A 153 -5.58 11.25 8.73
N GLY A 154 -5.31 10.17 8.02
CA GLY A 154 -5.76 10.01 6.64
C GLY A 154 -7.28 9.85 6.57
N ALA A 155 -7.91 10.57 5.63
CA ALA A 155 -9.34 10.49 5.44
C ALA A 155 -9.78 9.06 5.06
N ARG A 156 -10.90 8.61 5.66
CA ARG A 156 -11.65 7.44 5.17
C ARG A 156 -12.46 7.84 3.95
N TRP A 157 -12.56 6.94 2.98
CA TRP A 157 -13.55 7.12 1.93
C TRP A 157 -14.88 6.53 2.39
N ALA A 158 -15.82 7.40 2.73
CA ALA A 158 -17.16 7.02 3.14
C ALA A 158 -18.15 8.12 2.79
N ASP A 159 -19.30 7.75 2.31
CA ASP A 159 -20.42 8.64 2.04
C ASP A 159 -21.77 7.99 2.40
N PRO A 160 -22.88 8.76 2.49
CA PRO A 160 -24.19 8.21 2.84
C PRO A 160 -24.70 7.14 1.89
N HIS A 161 -24.33 7.22 0.60
CA HIS A 161 -24.78 6.29 -0.44
C HIS A 161 -24.02 4.97 -0.42
N HIS A 162 -22.69 5.03 -0.40
CA HIS A 162 -21.83 3.84 -0.50
C HIS A 162 -21.42 3.28 0.87
N GLY A 163 -21.53 4.05 1.95
CA GLY A 163 -20.94 3.71 3.24
C GLY A 163 -19.42 3.74 3.21
N TYR A 164 -18.77 2.95 4.06
CA TYR A 164 -17.33 2.81 4.05
C TYR A 164 -16.86 2.03 2.81
N VAL A 165 -15.78 2.49 2.19
CA VAL A 165 -15.14 1.83 1.06
C VAL A 165 -13.63 1.70 1.33
N PRO A 166 -13.10 0.49 1.42
CA PRO A 166 -11.66 0.26 1.46
C PRO A 166 -10.98 0.83 0.22
N ILE A 167 -10.01 1.72 0.39
CA ILE A 167 -9.27 2.33 -0.71
C ILE A 167 -7.89 1.72 -0.87
N GLY A 168 -7.26 1.92 -1.99
CA GLY A 168 -6.14 1.15 -2.52
C GLY A 168 -4.85 1.13 -1.72
N PHE A 169 -4.71 1.95 -0.68
CA PHE A 169 -3.52 1.85 0.15
C PHE A 169 -3.47 0.55 0.97
N PHE A 170 -4.64 -0.03 1.31
CA PHE A 170 -4.78 -1.30 2.02
C PHE A 170 -6.14 -1.93 1.70
N GLN A 171 -6.15 -3.01 0.93
CA GLN A 171 -7.35 -3.80 0.64
C GLN A 171 -7.05 -5.28 0.90
N LEU A 172 -7.62 -5.81 1.99
CA LEU A 172 -7.49 -7.22 2.36
C LEU A 172 -8.78 -7.96 2.02
N PHE A 173 -8.69 -9.05 1.29
CA PHE A 173 -9.84 -9.87 0.91
C PHE A 173 -9.43 -11.35 0.79
N HIS A 174 -10.40 -12.24 0.96
CA HIS A 174 -10.16 -13.65 0.79
C HIS A 174 -10.26 -14.01 -0.70
N HIS A 175 -9.38 -14.88 -1.15
CA HIS A 175 -9.35 -15.31 -2.55
C HIS A 175 -10.73 -15.83 -3.03
N ASP A 176 -11.41 -16.65 -2.23
CA ASP A 176 -12.71 -17.20 -2.59
C ASP A 176 -13.82 -16.17 -2.70
N ALA A 177 -13.73 -15.05 -1.97
CA ALA A 177 -14.71 -13.97 -2.05
C ALA A 177 -14.72 -13.34 -3.44
N ALA A 178 -13.54 -13.10 -4.02
CA ALA A 178 -13.42 -12.58 -5.37
C ALA A 178 -14.03 -13.52 -6.42
N LEU A 179 -14.05 -14.83 -6.16
CA LEU A 179 -14.70 -15.82 -7.04
C LEU A 179 -16.23 -15.83 -6.88
N ARG A 180 -16.75 -15.64 -5.66
CA ARG A 180 -18.19 -15.71 -5.34
C ARG A 180 -18.97 -14.51 -5.83
N LEU A 181 -18.32 -13.36 -6.03
CA LEU A 181 -18.97 -12.14 -6.53
C LEU A 181 -19.47 -12.24 -7.97
N GLY A 182 -19.38 -13.44 -8.60
CA GLY A 182 -19.86 -13.66 -9.95
C GLY A 182 -19.14 -12.82 -11.00
N THR A 183 -18.19 -12.03 -10.59
CA THR A 183 -17.29 -11.34 -11.49
C THR A 183 -16.44 -12.42 -12.14
N ARG A 184 -16.67 -12.70 -13.40
CA ARG A 184 -15.84 -13.58 -14.24
C ARG A 184 -14.37 -13.13 -14.28
N THR A 185 -14.04 -12.09 -13.55
CA THR A 185 -12.77 -11.44 -13.57
C THR A 185 -12.24 -11.36 -12.14
N ARG A 186 -11.32 -12.25 -11.82
CA ARG A 186 -10.29 -12.01 -10.82
C ARG A 186 -9.47 -10.76 -11.18
N ARG A 187 -10.07 -9.81 -11.87
CA ARG A 187 -9.38 -8.67 -12.46
C ARG A 187 -9.73 -7.44 -11.67
N TYR A 188 -8.71 -6.76 -11.28
CA TYR A 188 -8.83 -5.39 -10.82
C TYR A 188 -9.48 -4.58 -11.94
N PRO A 189 -10.59 -3.87 -11.70
CA PRO A 189 -11.35 -3.28 -12.78
C PRO A 189 -10.49 -2.26 -13.53
N ASN A 190 -10.36 -2.48 -14.83
CA ASN A 190 -9.88 -1.43 -15.72
C ASN A 190 -10.98 -0.39 -15.82
N SER A 191 -10.81 0.73 -15.15
CA SER A 191 -11.82 1.79 -15.05
C SER A 191 -12.11 2.51 -16.37
N GLY A 192 -11.44 2.13 -17.47
CA GLY A 192 -11.44 2.92 -18.70
C GLY A 192 -10.77 4.29 -18.56
N HIS A 193 -10.29 4.63 -17.37
CA HIS A 193 -9.45 5.80 -17.11
C HIS A 193 -7.99 5.41 -17.37
N SER A 194 -7.27 6.30 -18.00
CA SER A 194 -5.88 6.07 -18.35
C SER A 194 -4.91 6.29 -17.17
N ASP A 195 -5.40 6.40 -15.94
CA ASP A 195 -4.61 6.67 -14.75
C ASP A 195 -5.05 5.85 -13.52
N ALA A 196 -4.37 6.01 -12.39
CA ALA A 196 -4.63 5.25 -11.16
C ALA A 196 -5.88 5.69 -10.39
N ALA A 197 -6.56 6.76 -10.82
CA ALA A 197 -7.67 7.31 -10.07
C ALA A 197 -8.87 6.34 -10.01
N ARG A 198 -9.44 6.17 -8.80
CA ARG A 198 -10.69 5.43 -8.54
C ARG A 198 -10.67 3.92 -8.83
N THR A 199 -9.59 3.35 -9.34
CA THR A 199 -9.55 1.92 -9.69
C THR A 199 -9.74 1.03 -8.46
N ASP A 200 -9.16 1.42 -7.34
CA ASP A 200 -9.29 0.80 -6.03
C ASP A 200 -10.71 0.91 -5.45
N VAL A 201 -11.31 2.09 -5.58
CA VAL A 201 -12.70 2.31 -5.17
C VAL A 201 -13.65 1.42 -5.97
N GLN A 202 -13.50 1.38 -7.29
CA GLN A 202 -14.33 0.53 -8.15
C GLN A 202 -14.16 -0.95 -7.83
N PHE A 203 -12.95 -1.39 -7.50
CA PHE A 203 -12.72 -2.75 -7.04
C PHE A 203 -13.48 -3.05 -5.74
N ALA A 204 -13.36 -2.20 -4.74
CA ALA A 204 -14.06 -2.39 -3.47
C ALA A 204 -15.59 -2.34 -3.63
N LEU A 205 -16.11 -1.55 -4.58
CA LEU A 205 -17.55 -1.46 -4.86
C LEU A 205 -18.12 -2.73 -5.51
N LEU A 206 -17.30 -3.71 -5.89
CA LEU A 206 -17.79 -5.03 -6.28
C LEU A 206 -18.40 -5.81 -5.10
N TRP A 207 -18.02 -5.48 -3.86
CA TRP A 207 -18.64 -6.03 -2.65
C TRP A 207 -19.86 -5.22 -2.26
N ASP A 208 -20.88 -5.89 -1.76
CA ASP A 208 -22.03 -5.25 -1.16
C ASP A 208 -21.60 -4.36 0.03
N ARG A 209 -22.39 -3.34 0.33
CA ARG A 209 -22.11 -2.39 1.41
C ARG A 209 -21.85 -3.08 2.75
N SER A 210 -22.59 -4.15 3.08
CA SER A 210 -22.45 -4.94 4.31
C SER A 210 -21.12 -5.71 4.39
N HIS A 211 -20.49 -5.98 3.27
CA HIS A 211 -19.24 -6.72 3.17
C HIS A 211 -18.00 -5.82 2.95
N ARG A 212 -18.16 -4.50 3.01
CA ARG A 212 -17.06 -3.55 3.01
C ARG A 212 -16.79 -3.10 4.43
N GLN A 213 -15.73 -3.63 5.02
CA GLN A 213 -15.47 -3.57 6.45
C GLN A 213 -14.17 -2.81 6.77
N LEU A 214 -14.15 -2.19 7.94
CA LEU A 214 -12.94 -1.60 8.51
C LEU A 214 -12.38 -2.56 9.55
N ILE A 215 -11.06 -2.73 9.60
CA ILE A 215 -10.36 -3.36 10.72
C ILE A 215 -9.99 -2.24 11.71
N PRO A 216 -10.82 -2.01 12.73
CA PRO A 216 -10.69 -0.81 13.54
C PRO A 216 -9.44 -0.79 14.43
N GLU A 217 -8.88 -1.95 14.72
CA GLU A 217 -7.68 -2.11 15.55
C GLU A 217 -6.38 -1.93 14.76
N LEU A 218 -6.48 -1.93 13.42
CA LEU A 218 -5.32 -1.75 12.55
C LEU A 218 -5.21 -0.29 12.09
N VAL A 219 -4.10 0.35 12.42
CA VAL A 219 -3.73 1.68 11.93
C VAL A 219 -2.35 1.58 11.31
N VAL A 220 -2.25 1.92 10.02
CA VAL A 220 -1.00 1.90 9.27
C VAL A 220 -0.40 3.30 9.13
N LEU A 221 0.87 3.40 8.78
CA LEU A 221 1.50 4.67 8.44
C LEU A 221 1.57 4.79 6.92
N HIS A 222 1.27 5.96 6.40
CA HIS A 222 1.35 6.29 4.99
C HIS A 222 2.45 7.32 4.78
N LEU A 223 3.52 6.90 4.15
CA LEU A 223 4.67 7.76 3.86
C LEU A 223 4.33 8.66 2.68
N GLU A 224 4.53 9.95 2.83
CA GLU A 224 4.36 10.91 1.74
C GLU A 224 5.61 11.78 1.60
N SER A 225 5.96 12.11 0.38
CA SER A 225 6.98 13.13 0.12
C SER A 225 6.49 14.51 0.57
N GLU A 226 7.40 15.37 0.97
CA GLU A 226 7.06 16.78 1.24
C GLU A 226 6.44 17.44 0.03
N GLY A 227 5.38 18.20 0.25
CA GLY A 227 4.63 18.88 -0.82
C GLY A 227 3.69 17.99 -1.61
N GLY A 228 3.56 16.70 -1.25
CA GLY A 228 2.58 15.81 -1.84
C GLY A 228 1.15 16.23 -1.51
N SER A 229 0.28 16.27 -2.50
CA SER A 229 -1.16 16.39 -2.32
C SER A 229 -1.82 15.05 -2.62
N VAL A 230 -2.93 14.76 -1.94
CA VAL A 230 -3.74 13.56 -2.21
C VAL A 230 -4.08 13.52 -3.70
N GLY A 231 -3.74 12.41 -4.36
CA GLY A 231 -4.00 12.22 -5.79
C GLY A 231 -3.00 12.86 -6.76
N ALA A 232 -1.97 13.56 -6.29
CA ALA A 232 -0.98 14.19 -7.17
C ALA A 232 -0.25 13.21 -8.10
N ASN A 233 -0.18 11.95 -7.74
CA ASN A 233 0.58 10.92 -8.45
C ASN A 233 -0.30 9.93 -9.24
N TRP A 234 -1.56 10.21 -9.47
CA TRP A 234 -2.46 9.29 -10.22
C TRP A 234 -2.02 9.04 -11.66
N SER A 235 -1.35 10.02 -12.28
CA SER A 235 -0.82 9.89 -13.64
C SER A 235 0.68 9.57 -13.67
N GLY A 236 1.21 8.98 -12.60
CA GLY A 236 2.62 8.75 -12.35
C GLY A 236 3.19 9.73 -11.31
N ARG A 237 4.39 9.43 -10.81
CA ARG A 237 5.00 10.23 -9.74
C ARG A 237 5.37 11.63 -10.23
N THR A 238 4.88 12.64 -9.53
CA THR A 238 5.22 14.07 -9.75
C THR A 238 5.87 14.71 -8.52
N THR A 239 5.80 14.03 -7.36
CA THR A 239 6.41 14.50 -6.11
C THR A 239 7.90 14.14 -6.03
N ARG A 240 8.64 14.79 -5.13
CA ARG A 240 10.03 14.45 -4.87
C ARG A 240 10.17 13.01 -4.42
N PRO A 241 11.28 12.30 -4.78
CA PRO A 241 11.60 11.01 -4.22
C PRO A 241 11.68 11.08 -2.70
N PHE A 242 11.15 10.07 -2.01
CA PHE A 242 11.28 9.93 -0.55
C PHE A 242 12.67 9.43 -0.19
N GLY A 243 13.34 10.08 0.76
CA GLY A 243 14.69 9.73 1.15
C GLY A 243 15.49 10.93 1.63
N PRO A 244 16.77 10.73 2.00
CA PRO A 244 17.63 11.83 2.42
C PRO A 244 17.80 12.87 1.30
N PRO A 245 18.05 14.13 1.63
CA PRO A 245 18.35 15.17 0.64
C PRO A 245 19.45 14.72 -0.32
N ALA A 246 19.39 15.21 -1.57
CA ALA A 246 20.34 14.81 -2.62
C ALA A 246 21.81 15.04 -2.24
N GLU A 247 22.08 16.08 -1.48
CA GLU A 247 23.41 16.42 -0.96
C GLU A 247 23.97 15.37 0.01
N ALA A 248 23.12 14.68 0.75
CA ALA A 248 23.52 13.60 1.67
C ALA A 248 23.72 12.23 0.99
N ARG A 249 23.29 12.09 -0.26
CA ARG A 249 23.41 10.81 -1.01
C ARG A 249 24.83 10.57 -1.56
N GLY A 250 25.67 11.59 -1.60
CA GLY A 250 27.04 11.51 -2.11
C GLY A 250 28.10 11.18 -1.08
N ALA A 251 27.78 11.15 0.22
CA ALA A 251 28.73 10.77 1.26
C ALA A 251 28.75 9.24 1.40
N CYS A 252 29.68 8.59 0.70
CA CYS A 252 30.03 7.20 0.96
C CYS A 252 30.47 7.09 2.45
N PRO A 253 29.94 6.15 3.24
CA PRO A 253 30.46 5.95 4.60
C PRO A 253 31.94 5.58 4.47
N PRO A 254 32.81 6.11 5.37
CA PRO A 254 34.23 5.74 5.35
C PRO A 254 34.37 4.23 5.50
N PRO A 255 35.34 3.60 4.84
CA PRO A 255 35.57 2.18 4.98
C PRO A 255 35.84 1.86 6.44
N CYS A 256 35.15 0.86 6.96
CA CYS A 256 35.41 0.33 8.30
C CYS A 256 36.86 -0.14 8.35
N SER A 257 37.66 0.53 9.16
CA SER A 257 39.04 0.13 9.50
C SER A 257 39.04 -0.98 10.57
#